data_b45dd54d3fd7c86596f9f146f822c310
#
_entry.id   b45dd54d3fd7c86596f9f146f822c310
#
_cell.length_a   1.000
_cell.length_b   1.000
_cell.length_c   1.000
_cell.angle_alpha   90.00
_cell.angle_beta   90.00
_cell.angle_gamma   90.00
#
_symmetry.space_group_name_H-M   'P 1'
#
loop_
_entity.id
_entity.type
_entity.pdbx_description
1 polymer ?
#
loop_
_entity_poly.entity_id
_entity_poly.type
_entity_poly.pdbx_seq_one_letter_code
_entity_poly.pdbx_strand_id
1 'polypeptide(L)'
;MSSVDPVRNQAAGLQHLNRRRPVRVVCVTSGKGGVGKTNITVNLAIALSLQNQSVMVLDADLGLANVDVILGLHPLYNLSHVIDQERTLEEVIVTGPNGIRIIPASSGIKRMAELTSDENAGIVNAFSELNDSLDVMLIDSAAGIADSVVTFSRAAHDVIVVVCDEPASITDAYALIKLMSQEYSVDRFHILANRVATAQEGRELFAKLVKVSDRFLDVTLSFFGTIPEDAQLRKAVQAQRAVVEAFPGSLSLIHI
;
A
#
# COMPACT_ATOMS: atom_id res chain seq x y z
N MET A 1 34.27 8.25 -45.96
CA MET A 1 34.08 7.07 -45.06
C MET A 1 34.28 7.60 -43.67
N SER A 2 33.17 7.81 -42.95
CA SER A 2 33.16 8.40 -41.61
C SER A 2 33.22 7.25 -40.58
N SER A 3 34.30 7.21 -39.81
CA SER A 3 34.53 6.23 -38.75
C SER A 3 33.61 6.56 -37.60
N VAL A 4 32.63 5.70 -37.35
CA VAL A 4 31.75 5.72 -36.16
C VAL A 4 32.58 5.28 -34.95
N ASP A 5 32.72 6.18 -33.99
CA ASP A 5 33.52 6.00 -32.78
C ASP A 5 32.87 4.92 -31.86
N PRO A 6 33.51 3.75 -31.63
CA PRO A 6 32.92 2.64 -30.88
C PRO A 6 32.77 2.93 -29.37
N VAL A 7 33.41 3.96 -28.84
CA VAL A 7 33.37 4.33 -27.40
C VAL A 7 32.01 4.93 -27.01
N ARG A 8 31.32 5.64 -27.91
CA ARG A 8 30.00 6.22 -27.64
C ARG A 8 28.89 5.18 -27.45
N ASN A 9 29.05 3.99 -28.09
CA ASN A 9 28.03 2.95 -28.02
C ASN A 9 28.10 2.12 -26.72
N GLN A 10 29.28 2.00 -26.10
CA GLN A 10 29.45 1.30 -24.82
C GLN A 10 28.92 2.13 -23.64
N ALA A 11 29.07 3.46 -23.67
CA ALA A 11 28.52 4.34 -22.63
C ALA A 11 27.00 4.39 -22.67
N ALA A 12 26.38 4.30 -23.85
CA ALA A 12 24.92 4.22 -23.98
C ALA A 12 24.36 2.88 -23.41
N GLY A 13 25.06 1.76 -23.62
CA GLY A 13 24.73 0.47 -23.04
C GLY A 13 24.85 0.45 -21.51
N LEU A 14 25.88 1.10 -20.95
CA LEU A 14 26.05 1.21 -19.50
C LEU A 14 25.01 2.13 -18.85
N GLN A 15 24.53 3.15 -19.56
CA GLN A 15 23.44 4.00 -19.07
C GLN A 15 22.09 3.26 -18.96
N HIS A 16 21.84 2.25 -19.80
CA HIS A 16 20.67 1.39 -19.69
C HIS A 16 20.78 0.38 -18.53
N LEU A 17 21.97 -0.11 -18.22
CA LEU A 17 22.20 -1.02 -17.09
C LEU A 17 22.09 -0.34 -15.72
N ASN A 18 22.23 0.98 -15.65
CA ASN A 18 22.28 1.74 -14.38
C ASN A 18 20.92 2.33 -13.97
N ARG A 19 19.77 1.93 -14.57
CA ARG A 19 18.46 2.54 -14.33
C ARG A 19 17.39 1.62 -13.74
N ARG A 20 17.71 0.42 -13.35
CA ARG A 20 16.72 -0.42 -12.66
C ARG A 20 16.80 -0.16 -11.16
N ARG A 21 16.08 0.85 -10.67
CA ARG A 21 15.80 0.94 -9.23
C ARG A 21 14.89 -0.23 -8.88
N PRO A 22 15.18 -0.98 -7.81
CA PRO A 22 14.27 -2.03 -7.37
C PRO A 22 12.92 -1.39 -7.02
N VAL A 23 11.83 -2.08 -7.36
CA VAL A 23 10.47 -1.64 -7.01
C VAL A 23 10.37 -1.50 -5.49
N ARG A 24 9.90 -0.36 -5.01
CA ARG A 24 9.65 -0.17 -3.59
C ARG A 24 8.26 -0.69 -3.23
N VAL A 25 8.21 -1.74 -2.44
CA VAL A 25 6.96 -2.33 -1.97
C VAL A 25 6.61 -1.75 -0.60
N VAL A 26 5.42 -1.19 -0.48
CA VAL A 26 4.91 -0.57 0.75
C VAL A 26 3.57 -1.21 1.11
N CYS A 27 3.49 -1.79 2.31
CA CYS A 27 2.24 -2.34 2.83
C CYS A 27 1.54 -1.33 3.75
N VAL A 28 0.28 -1.02 3.46
CA VAL A 28 -0.57 -0.19 4.30
C VAL A 28 -1.51 -1.09 5.09
N THR A 29 -1.34 -1.11 6.40
CA THR A 29 -2.08 -1.99 7.31
C THR A 29 -2.63 -1.26 8.53
N SER A 30 -3.40 -1.93 9.37
CA SER A 30 -3.88 -1.42 10.65
C SER A 30 -4.34 -2.55 11.57
N GLY A 31 -4.27 -2.34 12.86
CA GLY A 31 -4.83 -3.29 13.84
C GLY A 31 -6.37 -3.35 13.81
N LYS A 32 -7.05 -2.24 13.41
CA LYS A 32 -8.52 -2.10 13.43
C LYS A 32 -9.09 -1.79 12.05
N GLY A 33 -10.26 -2.35 11.74
CA GLY A 33 -11.02 -2.00 10.54
C GLY A 33 -11.58 -0.57 10.56
N GLY A 34 -11.82 0.02 9.39
CA GLY A 34 -12.47 1.32 9.26
C GLY A 34 -11.60 2.55 9.58
N VAL A 35 -10.29 2.38 9.82
CA VAL A 35 -9.37 3.51 10.08
C VAL A 35 -8.95 4.28 8.82
N GLY A 36 -9.36 3.84 7.63
CA GLY A 36 -9.15 4.57 6.36
C GLY A 36 -7.98 4.09 5.50
N LYS A 37 -7.46 2.87 5.70
CA LYS A 37 -6.34 2.30 4.91
C LYS A 37 -6.52 2.47 3.40
N THR A 38 -7.60 1.95 2.84
CA THR A 38 -7.88 1.97 1.40
C THR A 38 -7.90 3.39 0.83
N ASN A 39 -8.53 4.35 1.54
CA ASN A 39 -8.49 5.74 1.13
C ASN A 39 -7.06 6.31 1.12
N ILE A 40 -6.26 5.98 2.13
CA ILE A 40 -4.85 6.39 2.21
C ILE A 40 -4.07 5.79 1.06
N THR A 41 -4.19 4.48 0.84
CA THR A 41 -3.47 3.76 -0.22
C THR A 41 -3.78 4.34 -1.60
N VAL A 42 -5.06 4.55 -1.92
CA VAL A 42 -5.51 5.10 -3.21
C VAL A 42 -5.01 6.53 -3.41
N ASN A 43 -5.17 7.40 -2.41
CA ASN A 43 -4.73 8.79 -2.54
C ASN A 43 -3.20 8.92 -2.58
N LEU A 44 -2.46 8.10 -1.84
CA LEU A 44 -1.01 8.02 -1.91
C LEU A 44 -0.55 7.55 -3.29
N ALA A 45 -1.20 6.53 -3.87
CA ALA A 45 -0.90 6.05 -5.21
C ALA A 45 -1.03 7.17 -6.26
N ILE A 46 -2.13 7.90 -6.23
CA ILE A 46 -2.38 9.00 -7.16
C ILE A 46 -1.39 10.15 -6.92
N ALA A 47 -1.11 10.50 -5.66
CA ALA A 47 -0.15 11.55 -5.33
C ALA A 47 1.26 11.23 -5.85
N LEU A 48 1.71 9.97 -5.73
CA LEU A 48 2.99 9.50 -6.28
C LEU A 48 2.98 9.51 -7.82
N SER A 49 1.88 9.10 -8.45
CA SER A 49 1.73 9.15 -9.91
C SER A 49 1.78 10.59 -10.44
N LEU A 50 1.18 11.55 -9.74
CA LEU A 50 1.29 12.98 -10.07
C LEU A 50 2.73 13.50 -9.97
N GLN A 51 3.62 12.81 -9.24
CA GLN A 51 5.06 13.07 -9.20
C GLN A 51 5.84 12.27 -10.26
N ASN A 52 5.16 11.76 -11.31
CA ASN A 52 5.72 10.97 -12.39
C ASN A 52 6.32 9.61 -11.96
N GLN A 53 5.85 9.04 -10.86
CA GLN A 53 6.21 7.68 -10.49
C GLN A 53 5.24 6.68 -11.13
N SER A 54 5.75 5.55 -11.58
CA SER A 54 4.93 4.42 -12.03
C SER A 54 4.46 3.65 -10.81
N VAL A 55 3.16 3.69 -10.53
CA VAL A 55 2.58 3.15 -9.30
C VAL A 55 1.60 2.02 -9.59
N MET A 56 1.69 0.96 -8.81
CA MET A 56 0.73 -0.13 -8.78
C MET A 56 0.10 -0.25 -7.39
N VAL A 57 -1.19 -0.53 -7.35
CA VAL A 57 -1.93 -0.84 -6.11
C VAL A 57 -2.39 -2.29 -6.19
N LEU A 58 -2.05 -3.08 -5.17
CA LEU A 58 -2.64 -4.38 -4.93
C LEU A 58 -3.72 -4.22 -3.86
N ASP A 59 -4.96 -4.52 -4.20
CA ASP A 59 -6.01 -4.69 -3.20
C ASP A 59 -5.84 -6.08 -2.57
N ALA A 60 -5.35 -6.10 -1.34
CA ALA A 60 -5.10 -7.32 -0.57
C ALA A 60 -6.07 -7.48 0.61
N ASP A 61 -7.14 -6.67 0.67
CA ASP A 61 -8.28 -6.93 1.55
C ASP A 61 -9.21 -7.97 0.91
N LEU A 62 -8.78 -9.23 0.98
CA LEU A 62 -9.40 -10.36 0.32
C LEU A 62 -10.84 -10.65 0.82
N GLY A 63 -11.22 -10.06 1.94
CA GLY A 63 -12.58 -10.19 2.50
C GLY A 63 -13.54 -9.11 2.02
N LEU A 64 -13.04 -7.90 1.87
CA LEU A 64 -13.82 -6.69 1.55
C LEU A 64 -13.02 -5.80 0.59
N ALA A 65 -12.80 -6.27 -0.65
CA ALA A 65 -12.16 -5.47 -1.70
C ALA A 65 -12.91 -4.14 -1.89
N ASN A 66 -12.19 -3.03 -1.84
CA ASN A 66 -12.79 -1.69 -1.83
C ASN A 66 -12.05 -0.68 -2.73
N VAL A 67 -10.89 -1.00 -3.27
CA VAL A 67 -10.12 -0.08 -4.13
C VAL A 67 -10.91 0.27 -5.39
N ASP A 68 -11.50 -0.71 -6.04
CA ASP A 68 -12.36 -0.55 -7.22
C ASP A 68 -13.62 0.26 -6.89
N VAL A 69 -14.25 0.00 -5.74
CA VAL A 69 -15.44 0.72 -5.28
C VAL A 69 -15.14 2.20 -5.04
N ILE A 70 -14.01 2.52 -4.37
CA ILE A 70 -13.61 3.92 -4.09
C ILE A 70 -13.34 4.68 -5.38
N LEU A 71 -12.84 4.02 -6.41
CA LEU A 71 -12.49 4.63 -7.69
C LEU A 71 -13.56 4.48 -8.77
N GLY A 72 -14.72 3.88 -8.47
CA GLY A 72 -15.79 3.65 -9.44
C GLY A 72 -15.37 2.75 -10.61
N LEU A 73 -14.44 1.84 -10.37
CA LEU A 73 -13.95 0.89 -11.38
C LEU A 73 -14.81 -0.38 -11.37
N HIS A 74 -14.90 -1.02 -12.52
CA HIS A 74 -15.67 -2.26 -12.69
C HIS A 74 -14.78 -3.33 -13.34
N PRO A 75 -13.83 -3.94 -12.58
CA PRO A 75 -12.95 -4.96 -13.12
C PRO A 75 -13.74 -6.20 -13.55
N LEU A 76 -13.43 -6.74 -14.74
CA LEU A 76 -14.00 -7.99 -15.21
C LEU A 76 -13.32 -9.20 -14.57
N TYR A 77 -12.05 -9.06 -14.27
CA TYR A 77 -11.20 -10.09 -13.70
C TYR A 77 -10.48 -9.55 -12.46
N ASN A 78 -10.04 -10.43 -11.61
CA ASN A 78 -9.35 -10.11 -10.37
C ASN A 78 -8.29 -11.17 -10.05
N LEU A 79 -7.59 -11.01 -8.94
CA LEU A 79 -6.49 -11.88 -8.55
C LEU A 79 -6.88 -13.37 -8.45
N SER A 80 -8.15 -13.71 -8.16
CA SER A 80 -8.55 -15.12 -8.11
C SER A 80 -8.41 -15.82 -9.46
N HIS A 81 -8.70 -15.14 -10.56
CA HIS A 81 -8.53 -15.70 -11.91
C HIS A 81 -7.06 -15.98 -12.25
N VAL A 82 -6.13 -15.23 -11.65
CA VAL A 82 -4.69 -15.49 -11.78
C VAL A 82 -4.29 -16.74 -10.98
N ILE A 83 -4.77 -16.88 -9.76
CA ILE A 83 -4.50 -18.02 -8.88
C ILE A 83 -5.07 -19.30 -9.48
N ASP A 84 -6.27 -19.21 -10.05
CA ASP A 84 -6.93 -20.33 -10.73
C ASP A 84 -6.36 -20.61 -12.14
N GLN A 85 -5.32 -19.86 -12.57
CA GLN A 85 -4.66 -19.98 -13.87
C GLN A 85 -5.59 -19.73 -15.07
N GLU A 86 -6.67 -19.01 -14.87
CA GLU A 86 -7.63 -18.65 -15.91
C GLU A 86 -7.18 -17.42 -16.71
N ARG A 87 -6.40 -16.53 -16.06
CA ARG A 87 -5.90 -15.27 -16.62
C ARG A 87 -4.46 -15.01 -16.21
N THR A 88 -3.73 -14.26 -17.03
CA THR A 88 -2.43 -13.73 -16.66
C THR A 88 -2.59 -12.52 -15.73
N LEU A 89 -1.53 -12.13 -15.04
CA LEU A 89 -1.55 -10.96 -14.18
C LEU A 89 -1.81 -9.67 -14.97
N GLU A 90 -1.24 -9.56 -16.20
CA GLU A 90 -1.47 -8.41 -17.06
C GLU A 90 -2.95 -8.26 -17.48
N GLU A 91 -3.64 -9.38 -17.71
CA GLU A 91 -5.06 -9.36 -18.10
C GLU A 91 -5.99 -8.89 -17.00
N VAL A 92 -5.59 -8.98 -15.73
CA VAL A 92 -6.40 -8.55 -14.58
C VAL A 92 -6.09 -7.14 -14.11
N ILE A 93 -4.97 -6.55 -14.55
CA ILE A 93 -4.61 -5.19 -14.20
C ILE A 93 -5.61 -4.20 -14.82
N VAL A 94 -6.15 -3.33 -13.97
CA VAL A 94 -7.02 -2.23 -14.38
C VAL A 94 -6.26 -0.91 -14.28
N THR A 95 -6.39 -0.05 -15.30
CA THR A 95 -5.85 1.31 -15.25
C THR A 95 -6.82 2.21 -14.50
N GLY A 96 -6.35 2.79 -13.41
CA GLY A 96 -7.07 3.78 -12.61
C GLY A 96 -6.71 5.22 -12.98
N PRO A 97 -7.17 6.17 -12.16
CA PRO A 97 -6.88 7.60 -12.34
C PRO A 97 -5.38 7.88 -12.42
N ASN A 98 -5.01 8.89 -13.21
CA ASN A 98 -3.61 9.29 -13.46
C ASN A 98 -2.67 8.15 -13.88
N GLY A 99 -3.22 7.07 -14.46
CA GLY A 99 -2.44 5.95 -14.97
C GLY A 99 -1.91 5.01 -13.89
N ILE A 100 -2.38 5.09 -12.64
CA ILE A 100 -2.06 4.05 -11.65
C ILE A 100 -2.58 2.71 -12.12
N ARG A 101 -1.82 1.65 -11.88
CA ARG A 101 -2.22 0.27 -12.19
C ARG A 101 -2.82 -0.36 -10.93
N ILE A 102 -3.92 -1.08 -11.07
CA ILE A 102 -4.63 -1.66 -9.94
C ILE A 102 -4.83 -3.15 -10.21
N ILE A 103 -4.45 -3.97 -9.26
CA ILE A 103 -4.77 -5.38 -9.23
C ILE A 103 -5.92 -5.55 -8.24
N PRO A 104 -7.14 -5.78 -8.75
CA PRO A 104 -8.31 -5.88 -7.88
C PRO A 104 -8.33 -7.23 -7.16
N ALA A 105 -8.73 -7.20 -5.89
CA ALA A 105 -9.01 -8.41 -5.14
C ALA A 105 -10.39 -8.98 -5.51
N SER A 106 -10.64 -10.19 -5.04
CA SER A 106 -11.93 -10.82 -5.15
C SER A 106 -12.65 -10.78 -3.80
N SER A 107 -13.76 -10.07 -3.71
CA SER A 107 -14.59 -10.06 -2.51
C SER A 107 -15.23 -11.42 -2.27
N GLY A 108 -15.14 -11.92 -1.03
CA GLY A 108 -15.93 -13.07 -0.58
C GLY A 108 -15.40 -14.46 -0.96
N ILE A 109 -14.23 -14.59 -1.53
CA ILE A 109 -13.62 -15.90 -1.81
C ILE A 109 -12.76 -16.32 -0.61
N LYS A 110 -13.26 -17.23 0.21
CA LYS A 110 -12.53 -17.80 1.37
C LYS A 110 -11.14 -18.33 1.01
N ARG A 111 -10.97 -18.89 -0.19
CA ARG A 111 -9.71 -19.44 -0.69
C ARG A 111 -8.58 -18.39 -0.75
N MET A 112 -8.90 -17.12 -0.98
CA MET A 112 -7.91 -16.05 -1.01
C MET A 112 -7.33 -15.73 0.38
N ALA A 113 -8.07 -16.01 1.46
CA ALA A 113 -7.57 -15.88 2.82
C ALA A 113 -6.71 -17.08 3.27
N GLU A 114 -6.73 -18.16 2.52
CA GLU A 114 -6.09 -19.45 2.83
C GLU A 114 -5.08 -19.84 1.73
N LEU A 115 -4.43 -18.86 1.08
CA LEU A 115 -3.40 -19.12 0.08
C LEU A 115 -2.27 -19.97 0.67
N THR A 116 -1.93 -21.03 -0.02
CA THR A 116 -0.77 -21.87 0.31
C THR A 116 0.53 -21.10 0.10
N SER A 117 1.62 -21.57 0.69
CA SER A 117 2.94 -20.97 0.49
C SER A 117 3.35 -20.95 -0.99
N ASP A 118 2.95 -21.95 -1.77
CA ASP A 118 3.26 -22.06 -3.20
C ASP A 118 2.44 -21.07 -4.03
N GLU A 119 1.18 -20.85 -3.70
CA GLU A 119 0.33 -19.84 -4.35
C GLU A 119 0.83 -18.42 -4.04
N ASN A 120 1.21 -18.14 -2.80
CA ASN A 120 1.86 -16.89 -2.43
C ASN A 120 3.18 -16.66 -3.18
N ALA A 121 4.02 -17.70 -3.31
CA ALA A 121 5.25 -17.61 -4.09
C ALA A 121 4.96 -17.38 -5.59
N GLY A 122 3.92 -18.01 -6.13
CA GLY A 122 3.46 -17.78 -7.51
C GLY A 122 3.05 -16.33 -7.76
N ILE A 123 2.32 -15.73 -6.83
CA ILE A 123 1.94 -14.31 -6.90
C ILE A 123 3.18 -13.41 -6.87
N VAL A 124 4.12 -13.65 -5.94
CA VAL A 124 5.37 -12.88 -5.85
C VAL A 124 6.20 -12.99 -7.13
N ASN A 125 6.26 -14.18 -7.73
CA ASN A 125 6.96 -14.38 -9.01
C ASN A 125 6.27 -13.62 -10.14
N ALA A 126 4.94 -13.70 -10.24
CA ALA A 126 4.18 -12.95 -11.24
C ALA A 126 4.39 -11.43 -11.12
N PHE A 127 4.50 -10.91 -9.91
CA PHE A 127 4.87 -9.50 -9.68
C PHE A 127 6.30 -9.19 -10.13
N SER A 128 7.22 -10.14 -10.01
CA SER A 128 8.61 -9.96 -10.45
C SER A 128 8.73 -9.83 -11.98
N GLU A 129 7.80 -10.45 -12.73
CA GLU A 129 7.75 -10.36 -14.19
C GLU A 129 7.24 -8.99 -14.69
N LEU A 130 6.40 -8.30 -13.89
CA LEU A 130 5.89 -6.95 -14.22
C LEU A 130 6.94 -5.84 -14.04
N ASN A 131 8.15 -6.16 -13.68
CA ASN A 131 9.15 -5.29 -13.06
C ASN A 131 9.78 -4.24 -13.99
N ASP A 132 9.53 -4.24 -15.31
CA ASP A 132 10.28 -3.40 -16.25
C ASP A 132 9.88 -1.91 -16.24
N SER A 133 8.79 -1.54 -15.55
CA SER A 133 8.29 -0.15 -15.54
C SER A 133 7.60 0.28 -14.24
N LEU A 134 7.94 -0.31 -13.09
CA LEU A 134 7.30 0.00 -11.82
C LEU A 134 8.30 0.63 -10.85
N ASP A 135 7.95 1.79 -10.26
CA ASP A 135 8.73 2.44 -9.21
C ASP A 135 8.23 2.04 -7.81
N VAL A 136 6.92 2.04 -7.60
CA VAL A 136 6.28 1.78 -6.30
C VAL A 136 5.11 0.83 -6.43
N MET A 137 5.06 -0.15 -5.54
CA MET A 137 3.91 -1.01 -5.32
C MET A 137 3.32 -0.74 -3.93
N LEU A 138 2.07 -0.33 -3.88
CA LEU A 138 1.31 -0.16 -2.64
C LEU A 138 0.39 -1.37 -2.43
N ILE A 139 0.42 -1.95 -1.25
CA ILE A 139 -0.45 -3.06 -0.87
C ILE A 139 -1.47 -2.57 0.15
N ASP A 140 -2.75 -2.54 -0.22
CA ASP A 140 -3.85 -2.26 0.70
C ASP A 140 -4.25 -3.55 1.41
N SER A 141 -3.75 -3.78 2.62
CA SER A 141 -4.01 -5.01 3.35
C SER A 141 -5.32 -4.96 4.14
N ALA A 142 -5.84 -6.12 4.51
CA ALA A 142 -6.91 -6.23 5.49
C ALA A 142 -6.51 -5.62 6.84
N ALA A 143 -7.47 -5.46 7.75
CA ALA A 143 -7.22 -5.06 9.13
C ALA A 143 -6.94 -6.28 10.01
N GLY A 144 -6.23 -6.06 11.11
CA GLY A 144 -5.99 -7.07 12.13
C GLY A 144 -4.74 -7.90 11.90
N ILE A 145 -4.78 -9.16 12.28
CA ILE A 145 -3.64 -10.07 12.36
C ILE A 145 -3.82 -11.33 11.51
N ALA A 146 -4.65 -11.26 10.47
CA ALA A 146 -4.85 -12.39 9.56
C ALA A 146 -3.56 -12.77 8.82
N ASP A 147 -3.44 -14.02 8.38
CA ASP A 147 -2.24 -14.53 7.69
C ASP A 147 -1.88 -13.74 6.45
N SER A 148 -2.87 -13.24 5.71
CA SER A 148 -2.63 -12.36 4.56
C SER A 148 -1.95 -11.05 4.94
N VAL A 149 -2.36 -10.42 6.06
CA VAL A 149 -1.73 -9.21 6.59
C VAL A 149 -0.27 -9.45 6.91
N VAL A 150 0.02 -10.57 7.58
CA VAL A 150 1.38 -10.98 7.92
C VAL A 150 2.22 -11.22 6.67
N THR A 151 1.70 -12.00 5.72
CA THR A 151 2.39 -12.36 4.48
C THR A 151 2.79 -11.12 3.69
N PHE A 152 1.85 -10.21 3.44
CA PHE A 152 2.12 -9.00 2.68
C PHE A 152 3.01 -8.00 3.43
N SER A 153 2.86 -7.87 4.74
CA SER A 153 3.73 -7.01 5.54
C SER A 153 5.17 -7.50 5.55
N ARG A 154 5.40 -8.82 5.60
CA ARG A 154 6.76 -9.40 5.53
C ARG A 154 7.41 -9.27 4.15
N ALA A 155 6.60 -9.28 3.09
CA ALA A 155 7.08 -9.10 1.72
C ALA A 155 7.38 -7.63 1.38
N ALA A 156 6.90 -6.68 2.17
CA ALA A 156 7.08 -5.26 1.94
C ALA A 156 8.44 -4.76 2.44
N HIS A 157 8.97 -3.72 1.78
CA HIS A 157 10.15 -2.98 2.23
C HIS A 157 9.82 -2.02 3.39
N ASP A 158 8.59 -1.47 3.36
CA ASP A 158 8.08 -0.56 4.37
C ASP A 158 6.67 -0.98 4.79
N VAL A 159 6.38 -0.92 6.09
CA VAL A 159 5.05 -1.21 6.64
C VAL A 159 4.51 0.07 7.27
N ILE A 160 3.42 0.60 6.71
CA ILE A 160 2.69 1.75 7.25
C ILE A 160 1.53 1.22 8.08
N VAL A 161 1.54 1.52 9.38
CA VAL A 161 0.45 1.19 10.29
C VAL A 161 -0.42 2.42 10.49
N VAL A 162 -1.66 2.36 10.03
CA VAL A 162 -2.64 3.44 10.16
C VAL A 162 -3.34 3.34 11.52
N VAL A 163 -3.33 4.44 12.27
CA VAL A 163 -3.90 4.51 13.63
C VAL A 163 -4.77 5.77 13.76
N CYS A 164 -5.94 5.64 14.39
CA CYS A 164 -6.80 6.76 14.78
C CYS A 164 -6.68 7.04 16.28
N ASP A 165 -6.99 8.25 16.73
CA ASP A 165 -6.96 8.61 18.17
C ASP A 165 -8.16 8.03 18.92
N GLU A 166 -8.29 6.71 18.88
CA GLU A 166 -9.26 5.91 19.62
C GLU A 166 -8.51 4.87 20.44
N PRO A 167 -8.86 4.64 21.72
CA PRO A 167 -8.17 3.65 22.56
C PRO A 167 -8.08 2.27 21.93
N ALA A 168 -9.17 1.81 21.29
CA ALA A 168 -9.20 0.51 20.60
C ALA A 168 -8.21 0.49 19.41
N SER A 169 -8.15 1.56 18.60
CA SER A 169 -7.23 1.63 17.46
C SER A 169 -5.77 1.56 17.89
N ILE A 170 -5.41 2.23 18.99
CA ILE A 170 -4.05 2.21 19.55
C ILE A 170 -3.71 0.82 20.10
N THR A 171 -4.65 0.19 20.83
CA THR A 171 -4.46 -1.15 21.40
C THR A 171 -4.30 -2.20 20.30
N ASP A 172 -5.13 -2.14 19.26
CA ASP A 172 -5.10 -3.09 18.15
C ASP A 172 -3.84 -2.89 17.29
N ALA A 173 -3.39 -1.64 17.09
CA ALA A 173 -2.12 -1.35 16.43
C ALA A 173 -0.93 -1.91 17.21
N TYR A 174 -0.91 -1.75 18.54
CA TYR A 174 0.10 -2.35 19.38
C TYR A 174 0.09 -3.89 19.28
N ALA A 175 -1.09 -4.51 19.30
CA ALA A 175 -1.21 -5.97 19.18
C ALA A 175 -0.66 -6.48 17.82
N LEU A 176 -0.96 -5.77 16.72
CA LEU A 176 -0.41 -6.06 15.40
C LEU A 176 1.12 -5.95 15.40
N ILE A 177 1.69 -4.83 15.86
CA ILE A 177 3.13 -4.59 15.91
C ILE A 177 3.83 -5.66 16.76
N LYS A 178 3.25 -6.01 17.92
CA LYS A 178 3.77 -7.03 18.80
C LYS A 178 3.83 -8.40 18.11
N LEU A 179 2.74 -8.83 17.48
CA LEU A 179 2.69 -10.10 16.75
C LEU A 179 3.75 -10.13 15.62
N MET A 180 3.78 -9.07 14.81
CA MET A 180 4.71 -8.95 13.68
C MET A 180 6.17 -9.00 14.14
N SER A 181 6.48 -8.34 15.25
CA SER A 181 7.83 -8.32 15.81
C SER A 181 8.21 -9.68 16.42
N GLN A 182 7.37 -10.22 17.32
CA GLN A 182 7.73 -11.39 18.10
C GLN A 182 7.70 -12.70 17.31
N GLU A 183 6.76 -12.83 16.37
CA GLU A 183 6.58 -14.09 15.64
C GLU A 183 7.18 -14.05 14.23
N TYR A 184 7.30 -12.86 13.63
CA TYR A 184 7.68 -12.73 12.22
C TYR A 184 8.92 -11.88 11.97
N SER A 185 9.58 -11.37 13.03
CA SER A 185 10.83 -10.61 12.95
C SER A 185 10.73 -9.34 12.09
N VAL A 186 9.56 -8.69 12.05
CA VAL A 186 9.38 -7.37 11.48
C VAL A 186 9.62 -6.35 12.57
N ASP A 187 10.68 -5.55 12.46
CA ASP A 187 11.15 -4.65 13.49
C ASP A 187 11.01 -3.15 13.19
N ARG A 188 10.49 -2.81 12.00
CA ARG A 188 10.35 -1.42 11.57
C ARG A 188 8.94 -1.13 11.09
N PHE A 189 8.34 -0.08 11.63
CA PHE A 189 7.00 0.35 11.27
C PHE A 189 6.92 1.87 11.14
N HIS A 190 6.21 2.33 10.12
CA HIS A 190 5.86 3.73 9.93
C HIS A 190 4.45 3.98 10.45
N ILE A 191 4.30 4.88 11.40
CA ILE A 191 3.01 5.16 12.03
C ILE A 191 2.37 6.38 11.38
N LEU A 192 1.20 6.19 10.80
CA LEU A 192 0.38 7.23 10.20
C LEU A 192 -0.84 7.51 11.08
N ALA A 193 -0.88 8.68 11.70
CA ALA A 193 -2.03 9.12 12.49
C ALA A 193 -3.11 9.67 11.56
N ASN A 194 -4.25 8.97 11.47
CA ASN A 194 -5.35 9.35 10.60
C ASN A 194 -6.56 9.87 11.39
N ARG A 195 -7.34 10.75 10.76
CA ARG A 195 -8.56 11.33 11.35
C ARG A 195 -8.31 12.06 12.67
N VAL A 196 -7.21 12.79 12.74
CA VAL A 196 -6.88 13.67 13.87
C VAL A 196 -7.34 15.10 13.61
N ALA A 197 -7.65 15.87 14.64
CA ALA A 197 -8.06 17.26 14.46
C ALA A 197 -6.83 18.15 14.16
N THR A 198 -5.66 17.84 14.72
CA THR A 198 -4.44 18.63 14.56
C THR A 198 -3.20 17.76 14.38
N ALA A 199 -2.15 18.33 13.79
CA ALA A 199 -0.85 17.68 13.70
C ALA A 199 -0.24 17.40 15.09
N GLN A 200 -0.60 18.18 16.09
CA GLN A 200 -0.16 17.97 17.46
C GLN A 200 -0.78 16.70 18.05
N GLU A 201 -2.09 16.49 17.88
CA GLU A 201 -2.78 15.26 18.30
C GLU A 201 -2.17 14.03 17.66
N GLY A 202 -1.80 14.10 16.36
CA GLY A 202 -1.12 13.00 15.69
C GLY A 202 0.23 12.67 16.30
N ARG A 203 1.02 13.66 16.70
CA ARG A 203 2.28 13.45 17.42
C ARG A 203 2.07 12.86 18.81
N GLU A 204 1.02 13.28 19.51
CA GLU A 204 0.67 12.75 20.82
C GLU A 204 0.20 11.30 20.74
N LEU A 205 -0.60 10.95 19.71
CA LEU A 205 -0.98 9.59 19.42
C LEU A 205 0.27 8.71 19.17
N PHE A 206 1.18 9.16 18.32
CA PHE A 206 2.45 8.47 18.06
C PHE A 206 3.24 8.28 19.36
N ALA A 207 3.38 9.31 20.19
CA ALA A 207 4.10 9.22 21.48
C ALA A 207 3.43 8.23 22.44
N LYS A 208 2.09 8.14 22.47
CA LYS A 208 1.37 7.11 23.25
C LYS A 208 1.75 5.70 22.79
N LEU A 209 1.79 5.45 21.48
CA LEU A 209 2.13 4.13 20.91
C LEU A 209 3.59 3.78 21.18
N VAL A 210 4.54 4.71 20.95
CA VAL A 210 5.95 4.53 21.25
C VAL A 210 6.15 4.15 22.72
N LYS A 211 5.56 4.90 23.64
CA LYS A 211 5.70 4.66 25.09
C LYS A 211 5.28 3.25 25.52
N VAL A 212 4.25 2.69 24.88
CA VAL A 212 3.81 1.32 25.17
C VAL A 212 4.72 0.31 24.49
N SER A 213 5.15 0.57 23.26
CA SER A 213 6.00 -0.34 22.48
C SER A 213 7.41 -0.46 23.09
N ASP A 214 8.06 0.66 23.41
CA ASP A 214 9.44 0.69 23.98
C ASP A 214 9.56 -0.10 25.28
N ARG A 215 8.46 -0.28 26.00
CA ARG A 215 8.46 -1.01 27.26
C ARG A 215 8.56 -2.52 27.08
N PHE A 216 8.09 -3.06 25.95
CA PHE A 216 7.86 -4.50 25.79
C PHE A 216 8.38 -5.08 24.47
N LEU A 217 8.75 -4.23 23.52
CA LEU A 217 9.13 -4.65 22.18
C LEU A 217 10.46 -3.99 21.77
N ASP A 218 11.26 -4.73 21.01
CA ASP A 218 12.47 -4.20 20.36
C ASP A 218 12.12 -3.87 18.89
N VAL A 219 11.47 -2.74 18.68
CA VAL A 219 11.01 -2.28 17.38
C VAL A 219 11.33 -0.81 17.15
N THR A 220 11.55 -0.44 15.90
CA THR A 220 11.71 0.95 15.50
C THR A 220 10.38 1.48 14.98
N LEU A 221 9.77 2.43 15.69
CA LEU A 221 8.60 3.15 15.23
C LEU A 221 9.01 4.52 14.68
N SER A 222 8.66 4.80 13.43
CA SER A 222 8.90 6.08 12.78
C SER A 222 7.58 6.81 12.56
N PHE A 223 7.53 8.09 12.91
CA PHE A 223 6.36 8.91 12.63
C PHE A 223 6.33 9.25 11.15
N PHE A 224 5.35 8.72 10.42
CA PHE A 224 5.19 8.96 8.99
C PHE A 224 4.47 10.27 8.71
N GLY A 225 3.49 10.63 9.54
CA GLY A 225 2.75 11.88 9.40
C GLY A 225 1.35 11.83 10.01
N THR A 226 0.57 12.87 9.70
CA THR A 226 -0.83 12.99 10.11
C THR A 226 -1.73 13.26 8.91
N ILE A 227 -2.91 12.67 8.94
CA ILE A 227 -4.00 13.04 8.03
C ILE A 227 -5.15 13.58 8.88
N PRO A 228 -5.51 14.86 8.74
CA PRO A 228 -6.61 15.44 9.48
C PRO A 228 -7.96 14.89 9.02
N GLU A 229 -8.96 14.95 9.91
CA GLU A 229 -10.34 14.67 9.52
C GLU A 229 -10.81 15.70 8.51
N ASP A 230 -11.37 15.23 7.38
CA ASP A 230 -11.75 16.10 6.27
C ASP A 230 -13.11 15.71 5.69
N ALA A 231 -14.04 16.67 5.73
CA ALA A 231 -15.37 16.50 5.16
C ALA A 231 -15.35 16.33 3.63
N GLN A 232 -14.30 16.79 2.96
CA GLN A 232 -14.14 16.64 1.50
C GLN A 232 -13.88 15.18 1.14
N LEU A 233 -13.17 14.42 2.00
CA LEU A 233 -12.94 12.99 1.78
C LEU A 233 -14.26 12.23 1.67
N ARG A 234 -15.25 12.52 2.54
CA ARG A 234 -16.56 11.87 2.48
C ARG A 234 -17.27 12.16 1.16
N LYS A 235 -17.21 13.41 0.66
CA LYS A 235 -17.81 13.79 -0.63
C LYS A 235 -17.10 13.11 -1.80
N ALA A 236 -15.77 13.00 -1.75
CA ALA A 236 -14.98 12.32 -2.77
C ALA A 236 -15.36 10.84 -2.85
N VAL A 237 -15.43 10.14 -1.70
CA VAL A 237 -15.84 8.73 -1.61
C VAL A 237 -17.26 8.53 -2.15
N GLN A 238 -18.22 9.42 -1.82
CA GLN A 238 -19.58 9.36 -2.36
C GLN A 238 -19.63 9.56 -3.88
N ALA A 239 -18.69 10.34 -4.43
CA ALA A 239 -18.54 10.56 -5.86
C ALA A 239 -17.68 9.47 -6.54
N GLN A 240 -17.23 8.45 -5.81
CA GLN A 240 -16.31 7.39 -6.27
C GLN A 240 -15.05 7.96 -6.94
N ARG A 241 -14.44 8.95 -6.29
CA ARG A 241 -13.22 9.61 -6.75
C ARG A 241 -12.24 9.78 -5.60
N ALA A 242 -10.96 9.73 -5.90
CA ALA A 242 -9.94 10.07 -4.92
C ALA A 242 -10.04 11.56 -4.52
N VAL A 243 -9.78 11.86 -3.24
CA VAL A 243 -9.88 13.25 -2.75
C VAL A 243 -8.81 14.14 -3.39
N VAL A 244 -7.65 13.59 -3.71
CA VAL A 244 -6.54 14.29 -4.38
C VAL A 244 -6.93 14.82 -5.76
N GLU A 245 -7.85 14.15 -6.44
CA GLU A 245 -8.37 14.59 -7.73
C GLU A 245 -9.63 15.47 -7.60
N ALA A 246 -10.55 15.03 -6.73
CA ALA A 246 -11.84 15.70 -6.60
C ALA A 246 -11.73 17.07 -5.91
N PHE A 247 -10.79 17.19 -4.96
CA PHE A 247 -10.59 18.37 -4.12
C PHE A 247 -9.10 18.63 -3.87
N PRO A 248 -8.34 19.16 -4.86
CA PRO A 248 -6.89 19.35 -4.75
C PRO A 248 -6.43 20.28 -3.61
N GLY A 249 -7.33 21.07 -3.02
CA GLY A 249 -7.07 21.94 -1.86
C GLY A 249 -7.54 21.36 -0.53
N SER A 250 -7.83 20.08 -0.47
CA SER A 250 -8.33 19.39 0.72
C SER A 250 -7.26 19.34 1.82
N LEU A 251 -7.70 19.47 3.09
CA LEU A 251 -6.80 19.42 4.26
C LEU A 251 -6.07 18.07 4.36
N SER A 252 -6.71 16.98 3.94
CA SER A 252 -6.12 15.64 3.95
C SER A 252 -4.93 15.49 3.00
N LEU A 253 -4.71 16.42 2.07
CA LEU A 253 -3.60 16.41 1.11
C LEU A 253 -2.38 17.20 1.54
N ILE A 254 -2.51 18.10 2.51
CA ILE A 254 -1.41 19.00 2.94
C ILE A 254 -0.28 18.23 3.62
N HIS A 255 -0.51 16.97 3.98
CA HIS A 255 0.40 16.15 4.79
C HIS A 255 0.78 14.80 4.15
N ILE A 256 0.44 14.58 2.88
CA ILE A 256 0.84 13.37 2.11
C ILE A 256 2.07 13.71 1.20
#